data_6a6e7ca8812a5da38d7107cdab80c1c9
#
_entry.id   6a6e7ca8812a5da38d7107cdab80c1c9
#
_cell.length_a   1.000
_cell.length_b   1.000
_cell.length_c   1.000
_cell.angle_alpha   90.00
_cell.angle_beta   90.00
_cell.angle_gamma   90.00
#
_symmetry.space_group_name_H-M   'P 1'
#
loop_
_entity.id
_entity.type
_entity.pdbx_description
1 polymer ?
#
loop_
_entity_poly.entity_id
_entity_poly.type
_entity_poly.pdbx_seq_one_letter_code
_entity_poly.pdbx_strand_id
1 'polypeptide(L)'
;MATDDRQQIEALEREWRDALCRKDMEKLSSLVHPDFVLIGTRSTGPFMMARDEWLDAIQRREVESIEIEVRDSTVLDQVMVGTVQARWRLKYLGRIIEDCVLLTDVWVLDGGRWQAIRRHSTPAPAIEANNPDKLKGRG
;
A
#
# COMPACT_ATOMS: atom_id res chain seq x y z
N MET A 1 6.16 -13.54 17.89
CA MET A 1 6.23 -14.73 17.03
C MET A 1 6.09 -14.30 15.60
N ALA A 2 6.95 -14.82 14.73
CA ALA A 2 6.98 -14.41 13.33
C ALA A 2 5.65 -14.63 12.61
N THR A 3 4.97 -15.74 12.89
CA THR A 3 3.68 -16.06 12.27
C THR A 3 2.61 -15.06 12.66
N ASP A 4 2.55 -14.68 13.93
CA ASP A 4 1.56 -13.74 14.42
C ASP A 4 1.82 -12.34 13.86
N ASP A 5 3.09 -11.96 13.75
CA ASP A 5 3.49 -10.67 13.19
C ASP A 5 3.08 -10.56 11.74
N ARG A 6 3.31 -11.63 10.98
CA ARG A 6 2.90 -11.65 9.57
C ARG A 6 1.39 -11.59 9.43
N GLN A 7 0.66 -12.32 10.26
CA GLN A 7 -0.80 -12.30 10.24
C GLN A 7 -1.34 -10.91 10.59
N GLN A 8 -0.69 -10.23 11.50
CA GLN A 8 -1.10 -8.89 11.90
C GLN A 8 -0.96 -7.90 10.74
N ILE A 9 0.19 -7.90 10.08
CA ILE A 9 0.40 -6.98 8.97
C ILE A 9 -0.51 -7.33 7.78
N GLU A 10 -0.72 -8.62 7.53
CA GLU A 10 -1.64 -9.04 6.48
C GLU A 10 -3.07 -8.56 6.76
N ALA A 11 -3.50 -8.62 8.01
CA ALA A 11 -4.82 -8.14 8.39
C ALA A 11 -4.95 -6.64 8.17
N LEU A 12 -3.94 -5.86 8.56
CA LEU A 12 -3.94 -4.41 8.37
C LEU A 12 -3.95 -4.04 6.88
N GLU A 13 -3.16 -4.75 6.08
CA GLU A 13 -3.12 -4.50 4.64
C GLU A 13 -4.46 -4.82 3.98
N ARG A 14 -5.12 -5.89 4.42
CA ARG A 14 -6.45 -6.23 3.91
C ARG A 14 -7.50 -5.20 4.32
N GLU A 15 -7.44 -4.72 5.56
CA GLU A 15 -8.34 -3.66 6.00
C GLU A 15 -8.18 -2.41 5.14
N TRP A 16 -6.94 -2.04 4.86
CA TRP A 16 -6.65 -0.88 4.03
C TRP A 16 -7.19 -1.08 2.62
N ARG A 17 -6.90 -2.24 2.02
CA ARG A 17 -7.43 -2.58 0.70
C ARG A 17 -8.95 -2.49 0.65
N ASP A 18 -9.60 -3.11 1.62
CA ASP A 18 -11.06 -3.13 1.65
C ASP A 18 -11.65 -1.73 1.80
N ALA A 19 -11.03 -0.91 2.63
CA ALA A 19 -11.46 0.48 2.80
C ALA A 19 -11.28 1.28 1.52
N LEU A 20 -10.20 1.04 0.78
CA LEU A 20 -9.97 1.68 -0.52
C LEU A 20 -11.03 1.25 -1.53
N CYS A 21 -11.34 -0.05 -1.59
CA CYS A 21 -12.32 -0.57 -2.53
C CYS A 21 -13.73 -0.04 -2.23
N ARG A 22 -14.07 0.11 -0.97
CA ARG A 22 -15.39 0.62 -0.56
C ARG A 22 -15.45 2.14 -0.48
N LYS A 23 -14.31 2.77 -0.64
CA LYS A 23 -14.17 4.22 -0.45
C LYS A 23 -14.71 4.65 0.93
N ASP A 24 -14.33 3.88 1.94
CA ASP A 24 -14.70 4.16 3.32
C ASP A 24 -13.74 5.20 3.89
N MET A 25 -14.08 6.47 3.69
CA MET A 25 -13.18 7.57 4.05
C MET A 25 -12.92 7.67 5.54
N GLU A 26 -13.91 7.34 6.35
CA GLU A 26 -13.74 7.34 7.80
C GLU A 26 -12.71 6.29 8.22
N LYS A 27 -12.83 5.07 7.67
CA LYS A 27 -11.88 4.00 7.94
C LYS A 27 -10.48 4.36 7.44
N LEU A 28 -10.40 4.89 6.23
CA LEU A 28 -9.11 5.32 5.65
C LEU A 28 -8.44 6.37 6.52
N SER A 29 -9.20 7.33 7.01
CA SER A 29 -8.67 8.36 7.92
C SER A 29 -8.13 7.76 9.20
N SER A 30 -8.72 6.67 9.69
CA SER A 30 -8.28 6.01 10.91
C SER A 30 -7.05 5.12 10.69
N LEU A 31 -6.87 4.62 9.45
CA LEU A 31 -5.77 3.72 9.12
C LEU A 31 -4.47 4.45 8.79
N VAL A 32 -4.53 5.72 8.45
CA VAL A 32 -3.32 6.46 8.12
C VAL A 32 -3.01 7.48 9.20
N HIS A 33 -1.74 7.56 9.54
CA HIS A 33 -1.23 8.46 10.57
C HIS A 33 -1.35 9.92 10.11
N PRO A 34 -1.52 10.90 11.04
CA PRO A 34 -1.53 12.31 10.65
C PRO A 34 -0.31 12.76 9.84
N ASP A 35 0.83 12.11 10.04
CA ASP A 35 2.07 12.41 9.31
C ASP A 35 2.30 11.50 8.10
N PHE A 36 1.25 10.84 7.63
CA PHE A 36 1.35 9.93 6.49
C PHE A 36 1.84 10.65 5.23
N VAL A 37 2.74 10.00 4.50
CA VAL A 37 3.19 10.47 3.19
C VAL A 37 3.21 9.27 2.24
N LEU A 38 2.62 9.46 1.07
CA LEU A 38 2.78 8.55 -0.05
C LEU A 38 3.91 9.06 -0.93
N ILE A 39 4.87 8.20 -1.20
CA ILE A 39 5.98 8.51 -2.10
C ILE A 39 5.87 7.54 -3.26
N GLY A 40 5.99 8.06 -4.47
CA GLY A 40 5.85 7.20 -5.64
C GLY A 40 6.56 7.74 -6.85
N THR A 41 6.47 6.97 -7.93
CA THR A 41 7.05 7.32 -9.22
C THR A 41 5.97 7.15 -10.28
N ARG A 42 5.85 8.15 -11.13
CA ARG A 42 4.96 8.15 -12.29
C ARG A 42 5.79 8.39 -13.54
N SER A 43 5.15 8.29 -14.70
CA SER A 43 5.84 8.60 -15.97
C SER A 43 6.41 10.01 -15.98
N THR A 44 5.81 10.93 -15.24
CA THR A 44 6.27 12.32 -15.12
C THR A 44 7.36 12.51 -14.09
N GLY A 45 7.74 11.46 -13.36
CA GLY A 45 8.78 11.51 -12.36
C GLY A 45 8.28 11.18 -10.95
N PRO A 46 9.13 11.34 -9.95
CA PRO A 46 8.74 11.05 -8.56
C PRO A 46 7.75 12.08 -8.03
N PHE A 47 6.94 11.65 -7.08
CA PHE A 47 5.97 12.53 -6.43
C PHE A 47 5.84 12.18 -4.96
N MET A 48 5.32 13.13 -4.18
CA MET A 48 4.99 12.94 -2.77
C MET A 48 3.62 13.54 -2.51
N MET A 49 2.84 12.87 -1.68
CA MET A 49 1.54 13.36 -1.22
C MET A 49 1.45 13.22 0.27
N ALA A 50 1.15 14.32 0.96
CA ALA A 50 0.83 14.27 2.38
C ALA A 50 -0.57 13.67 2.56
N ARG A 51 -0.90 13.37 3.81
CA ARG A 51 -2.14 12.67 4.17
C ARG A 51 -3.39 13.29 3.53
N ASP A 52 -3.58 14.60 3.69
CA ASP A 52 -4.82 15.24 3.22
C ASP A 52 -4.91 15.24 1.70
N GLU A 53 -3.79 15.44 1.02
CA GLU A 53 -3.74 15.34 -0.44
C GLU A 53 -4.08 13.93 -0.92
N TRP A 54 -3.56 12.94 -0.21
CA TRP A 54 -3.81 11.54 -0.55
C TRP A 54 -5.28 11.17 -0.36
N LEU A 55 -5.86 11.57 0.78
CA LEU A 55 -7.28 11.31 1.04
C LEU A 55 -8.17 11.98 -0.01
N ASP A 56 -7.82 13.20 -0.40
CA ASP A 56 -8.54 13.92 -1.44
C ASP A 56 -8.45 13.20 -2.78
N ALA A 57 -7.27 12.71 -3.13
CA ALA A 57 -7.08 11.96 -4.36
C ALA A 57 -7.89 10.66 -4.37
N ILE A 58 -7.97 9.98 -3.22
CA ILE A 58 -8.76 8.75 -3.11
C ILE A 58 -10.24 9.02 -3.37
N GLN A 59 -10.76 10.14 -2.89
CA GLN A 59 -12.17 10.48 -3.13
C GLN A 59 -12.51 10.63 -4.61
N ARG A 60 -11.53 10.98 -5.42
CA ARG A 60 -11.73 11.21 -6.85
C ARG A 60 -11.60 9.95 -7.69
N ARG A 61 -11.21 8.84 -7.07
CA ARG A 61 -11.02 7.57 -7.76
C ARG A 61 -12.17 6.62 -7.48
N GLU A 62 -12.43 5.77 -8.45
CA GLU A 62 -13.32 4.65 -8.25
C GLU A 62 -12.49 3.39 -8.39
N VAL A 63 -12.33 2.66 -7.30
CA VAL A 63 -11.55 1.43 -7.29
C VAL A 63 -12.46 0.29 -7.67
N GLU A 64 -12.14 -0.42 -8.74
CA GLU A 64 -12.87 -1.60 -9.16
C GLU A 64 -12.37 -2.84 -8.45
N SER A 65 -11.05 -2.98 -8.36
CA SER A 65 -10.45 -4.12 -7.67
C SER A 65 -9.03 -3.80 -7.22
N ILE A 66 -8.63 -4.41 -6.12
CA ILE A 66 -7.26 -4.41 -5.64
C ILE A 66 -6.94 -5.81 -5.16
N GLU A 67 -5.89 -6.40 -5.72
CA GLU A 67 -5.34 -7.66 -5.26
C GLU A 67 -4.03 -7.37 -4.58
N ILE A 68 -3.80 -7.93 -3.41
CA ILE A 68 -2.56 -7.71 -2.66
C ILE A 68 -1.94 -9.03 -2.24
N GLU A 69 -0.63 -9.02 -2.12
CA GLU A 69 0.13 -10.13 -1.55
C GLU A 69 1.25 -9.54 -0.71
N VAL A 70 1.27 -9.87 0.57
CA VAL A 70 2.37 -9.46 1.45
C VAL A 70 3.54 -10.39 1.18
N ARG A 71 4.60 -9.82 0.63
CA ARG A 71 5.79 -10.58 0.24
C ARG A 71 6.79 -10.73 1.36
N ASP A 72 6.87 -9.74 2.22
CA ASP A 72 7.84 -9.71 3.31
C ASP A 72 7.33 -8.80 4.41
N SER A 73 7.74 -9.07 5.64
CA SER A 73 7.38 -8.23 6.77
C SER A 73 8.45 -8.29 7.85
N THR A 74 8.64 -7.17 8.51
CA THR A 74 9.56 -7.05 9.64
C THR A 74 8.84 -6.28 10.74
N VAL A 75 8.92 -6.79 11.96
CA VAL A 75 8.31 -6.12 13.11
C VAL A 75 9.40 -5.79 14.12
N LEU A 76 9.48 -4.53 14.48
CA LEU A 76 10.44 -4.00 15.44
C LEU A 76 9.68 -3.18 16.47
N ASP A 77 9.44 -3.78 17.65
CA ASP A 77 8.75 -3.09 18.74
C ASP A 77 7.44 -2.43 18.26
N GLN A 78 7.41 -1.12 18.06
CA GLN A 78 6.21 -0.38 17.71
C GLN A 78 6.17 0.00 16.23
N VAL A 79 6.93 -0.71 15.40
CA VAL A 79 7.01 -0.43 13.96
C VAL A 79 6.93 -1.75 13.20
N MET A 80 6.12 -1.75 12.15
CA MET A 80 6.11 -2.86 11.19
C MET A 80 6.41 -2.31 9.81
N VAL A 81 7.23 -3.03 9.07
CA VAL A 81 7.53 -2.71 7.68
C VAL A 81 7.09 -3.88 6.83
N GLY A 82 6.23 -3.61 5.86
CA GLY A 82 5.76 -4.64 4.95
C GLY A 82 6.11 -4.32 3.51
N THR A 83 6.47 -5.34 2.76
CA THR A 83 6.61 -5.26 1.32
C THR A 83 5.40 -5.95 0.72
N VAL A 84 4.62 -5.21 -0.05
CA VAL A 84 3.34 -5.67 -0.57
C VAL A 84 3.34 -5.53 -2.08
N GLN A 85 2.97 -6.59 -2.75
CA GLN A 85 2.72 -6.53 -4.18
C GLN A 85 1.24 -6.28 -4.39
N ALA A 86 0.92 -5.29 -5.21
CA ALA A 86 -0.47 -4.93 -5.44
C ALA A 86 -0.75 -4.79 -6.92
N ARG A 87 -1.93 -5.22 -7.30
CA ARG A 87 -2.47 -5.02 -8.64
C ARG A 87 -3.82 -4.37 -8.48
N TRP A 88 -3.99 -3.20 -9.09
CA TRP A 88 -5.26 -2.51 -8.99
C TRP A 88 -5.82 -2.13 -10.36
N ARG A 89 -7.14 -2.06 -10.37
CA ARG A 89 -7.90 -1.55 -11.47
C ARG A 89 -8.80 -0.45 -10.93
N LEU A 90 -8.65 0.74 -11.44
CA LEU A 90 -9.43 1.87 -10.98
C LEU A 90 -9.87 2.74 -12.13
N LYS A 91 -10.87 3.57 -11.86
CA LYS A 91 -11.38 4.54 -12.80
C LYS A 91 -11.08 5.93 -12.27
N TYR A 92 -10.48 6.74 -13.10
CA TYR A 92 -10.12 8.11 -12.75
C TYR A 92 -10.38 9.02 -13.93
N LEU A 93 -11.27 9.99 -13.75
CA LEU A 93 -11.65 10.94 -14.80
C LEU A 93 -12.10 10.22 -16.08
N GLY A 94 -12.90 9.16 -15.92
CA GLY A 94 -13.45 8.41 -17.06
C GLY A 94 -12.49 7.42 -17.70
N ARG A 95 -11.28 7.31 -17.20
CA ARG A 95 -10.26 6.39 -17.72
C ARG A 95 -10.07 5.19 -16.82
N ILE A 96 -9.90 4.03 -17.41
CA ILE A 96 -9.55 2.82 -16.68
C ILE A 96 -8.03 2.76 -16.55
N ILE A 97 -7.55 2.61 -15.35
CA ILE A 97 -6.12 2.49 -15.06
C ILE A 97 -5.89 1.15 -14.37
N GLU A 98 -4.98 0.37 -14.94
CA GLU A 98 -4.55 -0.89 -14.36
C GLU A 98 -3.06 -0.80 -14.09
N ASP A 99 -2.66 -1.05 -12.85
CA ASP A 99 -1.27 -0.97 -12.47
C ASP A 99 -0.88 -2.12 -11.56
N CYS A 100 0.37 -2.51 -11.69
CA CYS A 100 1.01 -3.41 -10.74
C CYS A 100 2.15 -2.65 -10.10
N VAL A 101 2.20 -2.70 -8.79
CA VAL A 101 3.19 -1.94 -8.03
C VAL A 101 3.75 -2.79 -6.91
N LEU A 102 4.94 -2.43 -6.49
CA LEU A 102 5.54 -2.95 -5.29
C LEU A 102 5.53 -1.82 -4.26
N LEU A 103 4.97 -2.13 -3.10
CA LEU A 103 4.77 -1.15 -2.05
C LEU A 103 5.65 -1.48 -0.86
N THR A 104 6.22 -0.45 -0.26
CA THR A 104 6.81 -0.55 1.06
C THR A 104 5.92 0.27 1.99
N ASP A 105 5.32 -0.40 2.96
CA ASP A 105 4.43 0.24 3.92
C ASP A 105 5.05 0.19 5.30
N VAL A 106 5.07 1.34 5.95
CA VAL A 106 5.55 1.45 7.33
C VAL A 106 4.36 1.75 8.23
N TRP A 107 4.12 0.84 9.17
CA TRP A 107 3.05 0.96 10.15
C TRP A 107 3.67 1.28 11.51
N VAL A 108 3.06 2.19 12.24
CA VAL A 108 3.50 2.54 13.59
C VAL A 108 2.37 2.34 14.58
N LEU A 109 2.72 1.91 15.77
CA LEU A 109 1.77 1.81 16.89
C LEU A 109 1.81 3.13 17.63
N ASP A 110 0.76 3.91 17.50
CA ASP A 110 0.66 5.23 18.11
C ASP A 110 -0.72 5.37 18.75
N GLY A 111 -0.74 5.73 20.03
CA GLY A 111 -2.00 5.86 20.76
C GLY A 111 -2.79 4.57 20.83
N GLY A 112 -2.10 3.43 20.85
CA GLY A 112 -2.74 2.12 20.92
C GLY A 112 -3.28 1.59 19.61
N ARG A 113 -3.00 2.28 18.51
CA ARG A 113 -3.49 1.89 17.18
C ARG A 113 -2.35 1.82 16.18
N TRP A 114 -2.41 0.79 15.33
CA TRP A 114 -1.51 0.69 14.21
C TRP A 114 -2.00 1.58 13.07
N GLN A 115 -1.13 2.48 12.61
CA GLN A 115 -1.45 3.39 11.51
C GLN A 115 -0.29 3.42 10.52
N ALA A 116 -0.61 3.49 9.24
CA ALA A 116 0.39 3.61 8.20
C ALA A 116 0.95 5.03 8.20
N ILE A 117 2.26 5.17 8.28
CA ILE A 117 2.92 6.48 8.27
C ILE A 117 3.64 6.75 6.97
N ARG A 118 4.01 5.71 6.24
CA ARG A 118 4.62 5.85 4.91
C ARG A 118 4.16 4.75 4.00
N ARG A 119 3.96 5.09 2.75
CA ARG A 119 3.83 4.11 1.67
C ARG A 119 4.72 4.57 0.54
N HIS A 120 5.61 3.71 0.11
CA HIS A 120 6.43 3.97 -1.06
C HIS A 120 5.98 3.03 -2.17
N SER A 121 5.61 3.59 -3.31
CA SER A 121 5.07 2.82 -4.43
C SER A 121 5.99 2.90 -5.62
N THR A 122 6.37 1.74 -6.13
CA THR A 122 7.23 1.61 -7.31
C THR A 122 6.50 0.78 -8.35
N PRO A 123 6.44 1.24 -9.60
CA PRO A 123 5.88 0.40 -10.67
C PRO A 123 6.65 -0.91 -10.75
N ALA A 124 5.92 -2.01 -10.84
CA ALA A 124 6.51 -3.33 -10.99
C ALA A 124 5.73 -4.04 -12.09
N PRO A 125 6.32 -4.21 -13.27
CA PRO A 125 5.67 -5.02 -14.31
C PRO A 125 5.51 -6.41 -13.75
N ALA A 126 4.49 -6.54 -13.17
CA ALA A 126 4.04 -7.45 -12.24
C ALA A 126 4.42 -8.86 -12.22
N ILE A 127 4.13 -9.42 -13.24
CA ILE A 127 4.21 -10.87 -13.34
C ILE A 127 5.66 -11.33 -13.22
N GLU A 128 6.56 -10.50 -13.70
CA GLU A 128 7.98 -10.81 -13.61
C GLU A 128 8.51 -10.67 -12.20
N ALA A 129 7.97 -9.72 -11.46
CA ALA A 129 8.35 -9.52 -10.07
C ALA A 129 7.98 -10.70 -9.18
N ASN A 130 7.01 -11.52 -9.62
CA ASN A 130 6.60 -12.70 -8.89
C ASN A 130 7.44 -13.94 -9.17
N ASN A 131 8.36 -13.85 -10.09
CA ASN A 131 9.16 -15.00 -10.48
C ASN A 131 10.47 -15.03 -9.69
N PRO A 132 10.59 -15.91 -8.68
CA PRO A 132 11.79 -15.97 -7.86
C PRO A 132 13.06 -16.28 -8.66
N ASP A 133 12.92 -17.07 -9.73
CA ASP A 133 14.07 -17.43 -10.56
C ASP A 133 14.61 -16.20 -11.31
N LYS A 134 13.74 -15.33 -11.75
CA LYS A 134 14.18 -14.08 -12.38
C LYS A 134 14.91 -13.19 -11.40
N LEU A 135 14.40 -13.07 -10.18
CA LEU A 135 15.06 -12.27 -9.15
C LEU A 135 16.42 -12.85 -8.81
N LYS A 136 16.52 -14.16 -8.69
CA LYS A 136 17.80 -14.82 -8.44
C LYS A 136 18.78 -14.61 -9.56
N GLY A 137 18.31 -14.64 -10.80
CA GLY A 137 19.15 -14.43 -11.96
C GLY A 137 19.76 -13.04 -12.04
N ARG A 138 19.20 -12.09 -11.33
CA ARG A 138 19.69 -10.71 -11.28
C ARG A 138 20.64 -10.47 -10.13
N GLY A 139 20.59 -11.35 -9.15
CA GLY A 139 21.35 -11.26 -7.93
C GLY A 139 22.80 -11.53 -8.10
#